data_32c29802f8db5839f50906f7e422101e
#
_entry.id   32c29802f8db5839f50906f7e422101e
#
_cell.length_a   1.000
_cell.length_b   1.000
_cell.length_c   1.000
_cell.angle_alpha   90.00
_cell.angle_beta   90.00
_cell.angle_gamma   90.00
#
_symmetry.space_group_name_H-M   'P 1'
#
loop_
_entity.id
_entity.type
_entity.pdbx_description
1 polymer ?
#
loop_
_entity_poly.entity_id
_entity_poly.type
_entity_poly.pdbx_seq_one_letter_code
_entity_poly.pdbx_strand_id
1 'polypeptide(L)'
;RESLLKYGAETTLKKMLEVLDNFERGEKALENVEDCQQVKDSFNLVHKQVLDTLTKLGLEQIEAAGKEFDPNFHEAVMQTPTGEHPENTIIAELQKGYKLGDKVLRPALVNVATAE
;
A
#
# COMPACT_ATOMS: atom_id res chain seq x y z
N ARG A 1 -12.25 18.10 -18.58
CA ARG A 1 -11.46 19.15 -17.95
C ARG A 1 -11.18 18.88 -16.48
N GLU A 2 -12.20 18.54 -15.72
CA GLU A 2 -12.01 18.07 -14.34
C GLU A 2 -11.16 16.82 -14.30
N SER A 3 -11.35 15.93 -15.26
CA SER A 3 -10.54 14.72 -15.39
C SER A 3 -9.08 15.07 -15.62
N LEU A 4 -8.80 16.07 -16.45
CA LEU A 4 -7.45 16.52 -16.71
C LEU A 4 -6.78 17.07 -15.46
N LEU A 5 -7.50 17.90 -14.71
CA LEU A 5 -6.98 18.46 -13.47
C LEU A 5 -6.79 17.38 -12.40
N LYS A 6 -7.75 16.45 -12.31
CA LYS A 6 -7.72 15.39 -11.30
C LYS A 6 -6.67 14.33 -11.60
N TYR A 7 -6.48 13.97 -12.87
CA TYR A 7 -5.62 12.88 -13.27
C TYR A 7 -4.37 13.29 -14.03
N GLY A 8 -4.10 14.61 -14.13
CA GLY A 8 -2.95 15.13 -14.86
C GLY A 8 -1.61 14.67 -14.32
N ALA A 9 -1.55 14.32 -13.04
CA ALA A 9 -0.32 13.84 -12.39
C ALA A 9 -0.24 12.33 -12.31
N GLU A 10 -1.13 11.60 -12.98
CA GLU A 10 -1.19 10.14 -12.87
C GLU A 10 0.16 9.45 -13.14
N THR A 11 0.79 9.82 -14.25
CA THR A 11 2.07 9.19 -14.62
C THR A 11 3.15 9.47 -13.59
N THR A 12 3.20 10.70 -13.11
CA THR A 12 4.16 11.09 -12.09
C THR A 12 3.89 10.36 -10.78
N LEU A 13 2.63 10.27 -10.38
CA LEU A 13 2.27 9.56 -9.15
C LEU A 13 2.58 8.08 -9.24
N LYS A 14 2.36 7.45 -10.40
CA LYS A 14 2.74 6.05 -10.60
C LYS A 14 4.23 5.82 -10.39
N LYS A 15 5.05 6.73 -10.89
CA LYS A 15 6.50 6.65 -10.70
C LYS A 15 6.89 6.81 -9.24
N MET A 16 6.17 7.64 -8.51
CA MET A 16 6.43 7.84 -7.08
C MET A 16 6.09 6.61 -6.24
N LEU A 17 5.29 5.68 -6.77
CA LEU A 17 4.98 4.45 -6.04
C LEU A 17 6.22 3.60 -5.78
N GLU A 18 7.22 3.64 -6.67
CA GLU A 18 8.48 2.95 -6.44
C GLU A 18 9.24 3.56 -5.25
N VAL A 19 9.15 4.88 -5.10
CA VAL A 19 9.75 5.56 -3.95
C VAL A 19 9.08 5.08 -2.66
N LEU A 20 7.75 5.01 -2.66
CA LEU A 20 7.00 4.52 -1.50
C LEU A 20 7.35 3.07 -1.17
N ASP A 21 7.53 2.23 -2.19
CA ASP A 21 7.92 0.84 -1.99
C ASP A 21 9.31 0.74 -1.32
N ASN A 22 10.22 1.62 -1.71
CA ASN A 22 11.55 1.67 -1.09
C ASN A 22 11.46 2.11 0.38
N PHE A 23 10.60 3.05 0.69
CA PHE A 23 10.36 3.44 2.09
C PHE A 23 9.78 2.28 2.89
N GLU A 24 8.84 1.52 2.31
CA GLU A 24 8.27 0.35 2.98
C GLU A 24 9.34 -0.69 3.28
N ARG A 25 10.21 -0.96 2.31
CA ARG A 25 11.32 -1.89 2.52
C ARG A 25 12.29 -1.40 3.59
N GLY A 26 12.60 -0.12 3.56
CA GLY A 26 13.48 0.48 4.58
C GLY A 26 12.89 0.41 5.97
N GLU A 27 11.59 0.67 6.08
CA GLU A 27 10.89 0.58 7.36
C GLU A 27 10.97 -0.85 7.92
N LYS A 28 10.71 -1.85 7.07
CA LYS A 28 10.79 -3.25 7.48
C LYS A 28 12.21 -3.65 7.87
N ALA A 29 13.21 -3.16 7.13
CA ALA A 29 14.59 -3.44 7.45
C ALA A 29 14.99 -2.86 8.81
N LEU A 30 14.43 -1.73 9.20
CA LEU A 30 14.73 -1.07 10.46
C LEU A 30 13.97 -1.65 11.66
N GLU A 31 12.89 -2.39 11.43
CA GLU A 31 12.07 -2.94 12.52
C GLU A 31 12.89 -3.78 13.51
N ASN A 32 13.81 -4.58 13.00
CA ASN A 32 14.57 -5.50 13.80
C ASN A 32 15.96 -4.98 14.21
N VAL A 33 16.25 -3.73 13.90
CA VAL A 33 17.49 -3.10 14.29
C VAL A 33 17.31 -2.55 15.69
N GLU A 34 18.11 -3.06 16.63
CA GLU A 34 18.17 -2.53 17.98
C GLU A 34 19.10 -1.32 17.96
N ASP A 35 18.92 -0.41 18.86
CA ASP A 35 19.65 0.86 18.88
C ASP A 35 19.30 1.69 17.62
N CYS A 36 19.87 2.82 17.43
CA CYS A 36 19.60 3.71 16.29
C CYS A 36 18.17 4.28 16.26
N GLN A 37 17.60 4.55 17.43
CA GLN A 37 16.24 5.12 17.50
C GLN A 37 16.13 6.44 16.73
N GLN A 38 17.17 7.27 16.77
CA GLN A 38 17.16 8.54 16.04
C GLN A 38 17.09 8.32 14.53
N VAL A 39 17.74 7.28 14.02
CA VAL A 39 17.72 6.94 12.60
C VAL A 39 16.30 6.50 12.21
N LYS A 40 15.71 5.64 13.04
CA LYS A 40 14.33 5.17 12.80
C LYS A 40 13.35 6.34 12.81
N ASP A 41 13.46 7.22 13.78
CA ASP A 41 12.57 8.36 13.91
C ASP A 41 12.72 9.30 12.71
N SER A 42 13.94 9.58 12.29
CA SER A 42 14.20 10.43 11.14
C SER A 42 13.68 9.80 9.85
N PHE A 43 13.89 8.50 9.69
CA PHE A 43 13.39 7.77 8.53
C PHE A 43 11.86 7.83 8.47
N ASN A 44 11.20 7.57 9.58
CA ASN A 44 9.75 7.59 9.65
C ASN A 44 9.17 8.97 9.40
N LEU A 45 9.87 10.00 9.87
CA LEU A 45 9.44 11.38 9.65
C LEU A 45 9.48 11.74 8.16
N VAL A 46 10.57 11.38 7.47
CA VAL A 46 10.70 11.63 6.02
C VAL A 46 9.63 10.84 5.26
N HIS A 47 9.44 9.58 5.60
CA HIS A 47 8.44 8.72 4.98
C HIS A 47 7.04 9.35 5.13
N LYS A 48 6.71 9.77 6.34
CA LYS A 48 5.42 10.41 6.62
C LYS A 48 5.25 11.69 5.79
N GLN A 49 6.28 12.48 5.69
CA GLN A 49 6.23 13.73 4.91
C GLN A 49 5.97 13.46 3.43
N VAL A 50 6.62 12.45 2.88
CA VAL A 50 6.41 12.05 1.48
C VAL A 50 4.95 11.60 1.29
N LEU A 51 4.46 10.74 2.17
CA LEU A 51 3.07 10.27 2.11
C LEU A 51 2.07 11.42 2.24
N ASP A 52 2.28 12.31 3.19
CA ASP A 52 1.39 13.45 3.40
C ASP A 52 1.33 14.35 2.17
N THR A 53 2.49 14.59 1.55
CA THR A 53 2.56 15.42 0.35
C THR A 53 1.80 14.77 -0.81
N LEU A 54 2.01 13.47 -1.02
CA LEU A 54 1.32 12.75 -2.09
C LEU A 54 -0.18 12.66 -1.82
N THR A 55 -0.57 12.52 -0.56
CA THR A 55 -1.99 12.49 -0.18
C THR A 55 -2.67 13.81 -0.50
N LYS A 56 -1.97 14.93 -0.29
CA LYS A 56 -2.49 16.25 -0.65
C LYS A 56 -2.68 16.40 -2.16
N LEU A 57 -1.92 15.64 -2.94
CA LEU A 57 -2.06 15.62 -4.39
C LEU A 57 -3.15 14.65 -4.86
N GLY A 58 -3.82 13.99 -3.93
CA GLY A 58 -4.95 13.12 -4.25
C GLY A 58 -4.67 11.62 -4.16
N LEU A 59 -3.44 11.22 -3.83
CA LEU A 59 -3.10 9.81 -3.71
C LEU A 59 -3.81 9.21 -2.49
N GLU A 60 -4.45 8.07 -2.68
CA GLU A 60 -5.09 7.32 -1.60
C GLU A 60 -4.57 5.89 -1.58
N GLN A 61 -4.31 5.38 -0.39
CA GLN A 61 -3.92 3.99 -0.23
C GLN A 61 -5.16 3.11 -0.23
N ILE A 62 -5.08 1.99 -0.93
CA ILE A 62 -6.16 1.01 -0.95
C ILE A 62 -6.11 0.20 0.35
N GLU A 63 -7.24 0.11 1.03
CA GLU A 63 -7.35 -0.71 2.23
C GLU A 63 -7.30 -2.18 1.84
N ALA A 64 -6.55 -2.99 2.59
CA ALA A 64 -6.37 -4.40 2.24
C ALA A 64 -6.44 -5.31 3.46
N ALA A 65 -5.45 -5.29 4.34
CA ALA A 65 -5.38 -6.24 5.45
C ALA A 65 -6.65 -6.23 6.29
N GLY A 66 -7.21 -7.40 6.54
CA GLY A 66 -8.43 -7.56 7.33
C GLY A 66 -9.72 -7.29 6.56
N LYS A 67 -9.63 -6.88 5.33
CA LYS A 67 -10.80 -6.61 4.48
C LYS A 67 -11.15 -7.80 3.64
N GLU A 68 -12.39 -7.81 3.11
CA GLU A 68 -12.79 -8.81 2.15
C GLU A 68 -12.11 -8.54 0.81
N PHE A 69 -11.64 -9.59 0.16
CA PHE A 69 -10.99 -9.46 -1.14
C PHE A 69 -11.98 -8.89 -2.17
N ASP A 70 -11.52 -7.86 -2.88
CA ASP A 70 -12.28 -7.22 -3.96
C ASP A 70 -11.36 -7.12 -5.19
N PRO A 71 -11.66 -7.85 -6.26
CA PRO A 71 -10.78 -7.86 -7.45
C PRO A 71 -10.66 -6.49 -8.15
N ASN A 72 -11.52 -5.53 -7.83
CA ASN A 72 -11.39 -4.19 -8.36
C ASN A 72 -10.22 -3.42 -7.73
N PHE A 73 -9.82 -3.79 -6.53
CA PHE A 73 -8.79 -3.08 -5.76
C PHE A 73 -7.61 -3.95 -5.36
N HIS A 74 -7.78 -5.27 -5.39
CA HIS A 74 -6.80 -6.20 -4.87
C HIS A 74 -6.43 -7.24 -5.91
N GLU A 75 -5.19 -7.72 -5.84
CA GLU A 75 -4.73 -8.85 -6.65
C GLU A 75 -4.23 -9.93 -5.70
N ALA A 76 -4.85 -11.10 -5.75
CA ALA A 76 -4.47 -12.23 -4.91
C ALA A 76 -3.27 -12.93 -5.54
N VAL A 77 -2.09 -12.69 -4.99
CA VAL A 77 -0.85 -13.35 -5.46
C VAL A 77 -0.51 -14.58 -4.63
N MET A 78 -1.22 -14.79 -3.54
CA MET A 78 -1.05 -15.93 -2.66
C MET A 78 -2.39 -16.30 -2.04
N GLN A 79 -2.59 -17.58 -1.81
CA GLN A 79 -3.78 -18.09 -1.11
C GLN A 79 -3.30 -19.01 0.01
N THR A 80 -3.94 -18.90 1.16
CA THR A 80 -3.58 -19.70 2.33
C THR A 80 -4.81 -20.38 2.88
N PRO A 81 -4.86 -21.72 2.86
CA PRO A 81 -5.94 -22.44 3.55
C PRO A 81 -5.80 -22.21 5.06
N THR A 82 -6.87 -21.79 5.70
CA THR A 82 -6.85 -21.51 7.13
C THR A 82 -8.26 -21.52 7.71
N GLY A 83 -8.39 -22.01 8.94
CA GLY A 83 -9.62 -21.90 9.69
C GLY A 83 -9.64 -20.69 10.64
N GLU A 84 -8.53 -19.94 10.70
CA GLU A 84 -8.42 -18.82 11.63
C GLU A 84 -9.02 -17.53 11.09
N HIS A 85 -9.28 -17.47 9.79
CA HIS A 85 -9.88 -16.31 9.13
C HIS A 85 -11.04 -16.73 8.26
N PRO A 86 -12.08 -15.90 8.14
CA PRO A 86 -13.15 -16.20 7.19
C PRO A 86 -12.59 -16.34 5.77
N GLU A 87 -13.19 -17.25 5.01
CA GLU A 87 -12.83 -17.43 3.62
C GLU A 87 -12.97 -16.10 2.87
N ASN A 88 -12.06 -15.83 1.95
CA ASN A 88 -12.03 -14.62 1.14
C ASN A 88 -11.59 -13.36 1.89
N THR A 89 -11.05 -13.50 3.10
CA THR A 89 -10.49 -12.38 3.87
C THR A 89 -9.02 -12.20 3.51
N ILE A 90 -8.60 -10.96 3.37
CA ILE A 90 -7.19 -10.63 3.14
C ILE A 90 -6.44 -10.77 4.46
N ILE A 91 -5.50 -11.71 4.52
CA ILE A 91 -4.72 -11.96 5.73
C ILE A 91 -3.40 -11.23 5.76
N ALA A 92 -2.88 -10.81 4.60
CA ALA A 92 -1.65 -10.04 4.54
C ALA A 92 -1.61 -9.22 3.26
N GLU A 93 -0.99 -8.08 3.35
CA GLU A 93 -0.73 -7.19 2.21
C GLU A 93 0.76 -7.32 1.87
N LEU A 94 1.07 -7.76 0.66
CA LEU A 94 2.46 -7.97 0.22
C LEU A 94 3.04 -6.75 -0.45
N GLN A 95 2.20 -5.95 -1.09
CA GLN A 95 2.60 -4.69 -1.68
C GLN A 95 1.40 -3.75 -1.64
N LYS A 96 1.61 -2.53 -1.20
CA LYS A 96 0.53 -1.56 -1.08
C LYS A 96 -0.02 -1.15 -2.44
N GLY A 97 -1.34 -1.02 -2.52
CA GLY A 97 -2.03 -0.50 -3.67
C GLY A 97 -2.44 0.95 -3.46
N TYR A 98 -2.59 1.65 -4.55
CA TYR A 98 -2.92 3.09 -4.52
C TYR A 98 -3.90 3.45 -5.60
N LYS A 99 -4.71 4.46 -5.31
CA LYS A 99 -5.67 5.00 -6.26
C LYS A 99 -5.61 6.53 -6.26
N LEU A 100 -6.06 7.10 -7.34
CA LEU A 100 -6.19 8.54 -7.52
C LEU A 100 -7.64 8.79 -7.92
N GLY A 101 -8.42 9.32 -6.99
CA GLY A 101 -9.86 9.45 -7.21
C GLY A 101 -10.49 8.08 -7.44
N ASP A 102 -11.18 7.92 -8.54
CA ASP A 102 -11.83 6.66 -8.90
C ASP A 102 -10.90 5.70 -9.65
N LYS A 103 -9.69 6.13 -9.94
CA LYS A 103 -8.77 5.35 -10.75
C LYS A 103 -7.76 4.59 -9.88
N VAL A 104 -7.73 3.28 -10.02
CA VAL A 104 -6.72 2.45 -9.37
C VAL A 104 -5.42 2.59 -10.15
N LEU A 105 -4.38 3.10 -9.50
CA LEU A 105 -3.06 3.21 -10.12
C LEU A 105 -2.36 1.86 -10.14
N ARG A 106 -2.49 1.12 -9.06
CA ARG A 106 -2.08 -0.29 -9.00
C ARG A 106 -2.86 -0.95 -7.86
N PRO A 107 -3.26 -2.21 -8.02
CA PRO A 107 -3.96 -2.92 -6.93
C PRO A 107 -2.99 -3.27 -5.80
N ALA A 108 -3.55 -3.51 -4.62
CA ALA A 108 -2.76 -4.07 -3.52
C ALA A 108 -2.54 -5.56 -3.79
N LEU A 109 -1.31 -6.01 -3.64
CA LEU A 109 -0.99 -7.44 -3.77
C LEU A 109 -1.22 -8.09 -2.41
N VAL A 110 -2.02 -9.13 -2.38
CA VAL A 110 -2.52 -9.66 -1.12
C VAL A 110 -2.44 -11.19 -1.05
N ASN A 111 -2.45 -11.68 0.18
CA ASN A 111 -2.63 -13.09 0.50
C ASN A 111 -4.05 -13.25 1.03
N VAL A 112 -4.81 -14.15 0.45
CA VAL A 112 -6.23 -14.33 0.74
C VAL A 112 -6.46 -15.66 1.43
N ALA A 113 -7.30 -15.66 2.46
CA ALA A 113 -7.69 -16.88 3.16
C ALA A 113 -8.61 -17.73 2.28
N THR A 114 -8.35 -19.03 2.23
CA THR A 114 -9.23 -19.99 1.58
C THR A 114 -9.74 -21.00 2.63
N ALA A 115 -10.75 -21.78 2.25
CA ALA A 115 -11.27 -22.82 3.12
C ALA A 115 -10.18 -23.84 3.42
N GLU A 116 -10.16 -24.30 4.66
CA GLU A 116 -9.21 -25.30 5.13
C GLU A 116 -9.53 -26.72 4.63
#